data_4c7434122fa23483c49d6681205851d8
#
_entry.id   4c7434122fa23483c49d6681205851d8
#
_cell.length_a   1.000
_cell.length_b   1.000
_cell.length_c   1.000
_cell.angle_alpha   90.00
_cell.angle_beta   90.00
_cell.angle_gamma   90.00
#
_symmetry.space_group_name_H-M   'P 1'
#
loop_
_entity.id
_entity.type
_entity.pdbx_description
1 polymer ?
#
loop_
_entity_poly.entity_id
_entity_poly.type
_entity_poly.pdbx_seq_one_letter_code
_entity_poly.pdbx_strand_id
1 'polypeptide(L)'
;MADYEHELFSIDDAWRKDTTDAVAAQLRDAGIKVKRTILPGSTFWNDWTKYPFSSTNWNARPLGVQIWALAYRSGEAWNEFGWSNPEFDALLTEALSVADVEKRRALMAKGEALIQNEGVTIQPYWRSLYNHTREGLVGAGHHIGFEYHPARMAWTS
;
A
#
# COMPACT_ATOMS: atom_id res chain seq x y z
N MET A 1 7.92 27.72 -0.05
CA MET A 1 7.76 26.31 0.35
C MET A 1 8.93 25.76 1.20
N ALA A 2 10.11 26.32 1.11
CA ALA A 2 11.29 25.85 1.86
C ALA A 2 11.19 25.92 3.40
N ASP A 3 10.25 26.67 3.95
CA ASP A 3 10.11 26.85 5.40
C ASP A 3 8.94 26.05 6.03
N TYR A 4 8.13 25.36 5.23
CA TYR A 4 7.06 24.55 5.74
C TYR A 4 7.60 23.23 6.32
N GLU A 5 7.21 22.90 7.55
CA GLU A 5 7.52 21.63 8.18
C GLU A 5 6.36 20.65 7.98
N HIS A 6 6.63 19.55 7.30
CA HIS A 6 5.66 18.49 7.06
C HIS A 6 5.58 17.57 8.29
N GLU A 7 4.38 17.37 8.82
CA GLU A 7 4.18 16.41 9.90
C GLU A 7 3.82 15.04 9.31
N LEU A 8 4.73 14.06 9.49
CA LEU A 8 4.59 12.70 8.97
C LEU A 8 4.14 11.75 10.09
N PHE A 9 2.92 11.26 9.96
CA PHE A 9 2.29 10.35 10.90
C PHE A 9 2.59 8.88 10.60
N SER A 10 2.73 8.07 11.65
CA SER A 10 2.76 6.61 11.54
C SER A 10 2.23 5.94 12.80
N ILE A 11 1.85 4.68 12.63
CA ILE A 11 1.51 3.81 13.75
C ILE A 11 2.78 3.40 14.54
N ASP A 12 2.65 3.21 15.85
CA ASP A 12 3.69 2.65 16.71
C ASP A 12 3.72 1.12 16.60
N ASP A 13 4.35 0.65 15.53
CA ASP A 13 4.54 -0.77 15.21
C ASP A 13 5.89 -0.91 14.50
N ALA A 14 6.70 -1.86 14.96
CA ALA A 14 8.11 -2.01 14.63
C ALA A 14 8.48 -1.66 13.17
N TRP A 15 8.11 -2.48 12.21
CA TRP A 15 8.54 -2.29 10.82
C TRP A 15 7.89 -1.07 10.15
N ARG A 16 6.67 -0.67 10.55
CA ARG A 16 6.00 0.53 10.01
C ARG A 16 6.69 1.79 10.48
N LYS A 17 6.97 1.84 11.79
CA LYS A 17 7.72 2.94 12.40
C LYS A 17 9.10 3.07 11.76
N ASP A 18 9.87 1.98 11.70
CA ASP A 18 11.23 1.97 11.17
C ASP A 18 11.28 2.40 9.70
N THR A 19 10.34 1.91 8.87
CA THR A 19 10.21 2.35 7.47
C THR A 19 9.96 3.85 7.38
N THR A 20 9.04 4.37 8.20
CA THR A 20 8.68 5.78 8.16
C THR A 20 9.81 6.66 8.69
N ASP A 21 10.56 6.19 9.67
CA ASP A 21 11.75 6.89 10.18
C ASP A 21 12.84 6.98 9.10
N ALA A 22 13.05 5.90 8.34
CA ALA A 22 13.99 5.91 7.20
C ALA A 22 13.56 6.89 6.09
N VAL A 23 12.27 6.90 5.73
CA VAL A 23 11.72 7.87 4.76
C VAL A 23 11.89 9.30 5.27
N ALA A 24 11.56 9.58 6.53
CA ALA A 24 11.72 10.90 7.11
C ALA A 24 13.19 11.36 7.14
N ALA A 25 14.13 10.45 7.41
CA ALA A 25 15.56 10.76 7.35
C ALA A 25 15.99 11.18 5.95
N GLN A 26 15.63 10.40 4.92
CA GLN A 26 15.96 10.70 3.53
C GLN A 26 15.33 12.01 3.04
N LEU A 27 14.11 12.32 3.45
CA LEU A 27 13.49 13.60 3.15
C LEU A 27 14.26 14.78 3.78
N ARG A 28 14.69 14.63 5.04
CA ARG A 28 15.51 15.65 5.71
C ARG A 28 16.88 15.83 5.06
N ASP A 29 17.51 14.73 4.65
CA ASP A 29 18.77 14.77 3.91
C ASP A 29 18.63 15.49 2.56
N ALA A 30 17.44 15.41 1.94
CA ALA A 30 17.08 16.16 0.75
C ALA A 30 16.67 17.63 1.04
N GLY A 31 16.76 18.10 2.29
CA GLY A 31 16.45 19.47 2.69
C GLY A 31 14.96 19.74 2.98
N ILE A 32 14.13 18.71 3.05
CA ILE A 32 12.69 18.82 3.38
C ILE A 32 12.53 18.74 4.91
N LYS A 33 11.90 19.75 5.50
CA LYS A 33 11.62 19.74 6.95
C LYS A 33 10.50 18.75 7.26
N VAL A 34 10.78 17.73 8.07
CA VAL A 34 9.83 16.69 8.45
C VAL A 34 9.85 16.50 9.96
N LYS A 35 8.69 16.70 10.59
CA LYS A 35 8.39 16.31 11.97
C LYS A 35 7.76 14.92 11.96
N ARG A 36 8.24 14.03 12.82
CA ARG A 36 7.65 12.70 13.00
C ARG A 36 6.65 12.69 14.15
N THR A 37 5.47 12.12 13.90
CA THR A 37 4.45 11.87 14.90
C THR A 37 4.04 10.41 14.87
N ILE A 38 4.23 9.73 16.01
CA ILE A 38 3.98 8.30 16.17
C ILE A 38 2.73 8.15 17.04
N LEU A 39 1.76 7.40 16.56
CA LEU A 39 0.48 7.21 17.22
C LEU A 39 0.23 5.73 17.56
N PRO A 40 -0.43 5.44 18.70
CA PRO A 40 -0.96 4.12 18.95
C PRO A 40 -1.90 3.67 17.84
N GLY A 41 -1.91 2.36 17.52
CA GLY A 41 -2.73 1.82 16.46
C GLY A 41 -4.22 2.13 16.61
N SER A 42 -4.73 2.10 17.83
CA SER A 42 -6.12 2.44 18.14
C SER A 42 -6.49 3.89 17.77
N THR A 43 -5.54 4.81 17.88
CA THR A 43 -5.74 6.23 17.49
C THR A 43 -5.55 6.39 15.98
N PHE A 44 -4.44 5.85 15.42
CA PHE A 44 -4.08 6.02 14.02
C PHE A 44 -5.18 5.52 13.08
N TRP A 45 -5.70 4.31 13.29
CA TRP A 45 -6.68 3.71 12.40
C TRP A 45 -8.09 4.33 12.47
N ASN A 46 -8.39 5.15 13.49
CA ASN A 46 -9.65 5.90 13.51
C ASN A 46 -9.66 7.05 12.49
N ASP A 47 -8.49 7.62 12.22
CA ASP A 47 -8.36 8.85 11.42
C ASP A 47 -7.36 8.71 10.26
N TRP A 48 -6.95 7.50 9.89
CA TRP A 48 -5.88 7.21 8.93
C TRP A 48 -6.07 7.85 7.54
N THR A 49 -7.31 8.04 7.11
CA THR A 49 -7.64 8.72 5.84
C THR A 49 -7.67 10.25 5.95
N LYS A 50 -7.45 10.81 7.15
CA LYS A 50 -7.55 12.26 7.39
C LYS A 50 -6.19 12.94 7.57
N TYR A 51 -5.13 12.17 7.78
CA TYR A 51 -3.80 12.75 7.94
C TYR A 51 -3.27 13.26 6.59
N PRO A 52 -2.76 14.50 6.54
CA PRO A 52 -2.27 15.09 5.29
C PRO A 52 -1.00 14.41 4.77
N PHE A 53 -0.23 13.79 5.64
CA PHE A 53 0.97 13.03 5.29
C PHE A 53 1.17 11.91 6.31
N SER A 54 0.92 10.69 5.91
CA SER A 54 1.00 9.52 6.78
C SER A 54 1.59 8.32 6.06
N SER A 55 2.06 7.36 6.84
CA SER A 55 2.56 6.08 6.35
C SER A 55 1.59 4.97 6.71
N THR A 56 0.99 4.38 5.71
CA THR A 56 0.08 3.23 5.83
C THR A 56 0.67 1.99 5.16
N ASN A 57 -0.04 0.88 5.23
CA ASN A 57 0.28 -0.31 4.47
C ASN A 57 -0.99 -0.98 3.96
N TRP A 58 -0.86 -1.59 2.80
CA TRP A 58 -1.92 -2.38 2.20
C TRP A 58 -1.51 -3.84 2.12
N ASN A 59 -2.44 -4.72 2.46
CA ASN A 59 -2.26 -6.14 2.25
C ASN A 59 -2.36 -6.47 0.77
N ALA A 60 -1.64 -7.50 0.33
CA ALA A 60 -1.69 -7.98 -1.05
C ALA A 60 -3.12 -8.30 -1.49
N ARG A 61 -3.37 -8.12 -2.78
CA ARG A 61 -4.60 -8.56 -3.46
C ARG A 61 -4.21 -9.42 -4.66
N PRO A 62 -5.07 -10.32 -5.12
CA PRO A 62 -4.82 -11.11 -6.33
C PRO A 62 -4.51 -10.28 -7.57
N LEU A 63 -5.12 -9.10 -7.66
CA LEU A 63 -4.90 -8.16 -8.78
C LEU A 63 -4.64 -6.75 -8.25
N GLY A 64 -3.67 -6.04 -8.82
CA GLY A 64 -3.34 -4.67 -8.44
C GLY A 64 -4.50 -3.68 -8.60
N VAL A 65 -5.34 -3.86 -9.61
CA VAL A 65 -6.57 -3.06 -9.82
C VAL A 65 -7.51 -3.06 -8.61
N GLN A 66 -7.46 -4.09 -7.77
CA GLN A 66 -8.30 -4.16 -6.57
C GLN A 66 -7.89 -3.15 -5.51
N ILE A 67 -6.58 -2.91 -5.34
CA ILE A 67 -6.09 -1.84 -4.45
C ILE A 67 -6.45 -0.47 -5.03
N TRP A 68 -6.29 -0.28 -6.34
CA TRP A 68 -6.65 0.97 -6.99
C TRP A 68 -8.14 1.31 -6.83
N ALA A 69 -9.01 0.31 -6.96
CA ALA A 69 -10.45 0.50 -6.77
C ALA A 69 -10.83 0.87 -5.34
N LEU A 70 -10.03 0.47 -4.35
CA LEU A 70 -10.29 0.72 -2.93
C LEU A 70 -9.69 2.04 -2.43
N ALA A 71 -8.44 2.36 -2.87
CA ALA A 71 -7.64 3.40 -2.26
C ALA A 71 -7.36 4.60 -3.17
N TYR A 72 -7.44 4.43 -4.49
CA TYR A 72 -7.03 5.48 -5.44
C TYR A 72 -8.17 6.07 -6.27
N ARG A 73 -9.29 5.33 -6.42
CA ARG A 73 -10.45 5.84 -7.14
C ARG A 73 -10.99 7.09 -6.44
N SER A 74 -11.37 8.09 -7.23
CA SER A 74 -11.95 9.34 -6.72
C SER A 74 -13.18 9.08 -5.86
N GLY A 75 -13.22 9.71 -4.68
CA GLY A 75 -14.36 9.65 -3.76
C GLY A 75 -14.54 8.35 -2.97
N GLU A 76 -13.67 7.37 -3.13
CA GLU A 76 -13.75 6.14 -2.32
C GLU A 76 -13.43 6.41 -0.84
N ALA A 77 -14.13 5.69 0.05
CA ALA A 77 -14.00 5.88 1.49
C ALA A 77 -12.58 5.61 2.03
N TRP A 78 -11.80 4.81 1.32
CA TRP A 78 -10.42 4.47 1.67
C TRP A 78 -9.38 5.20 0.82
N ASN A 79 -9.78 6.23 0.09
CA ASN A 79 -8.85 7.11 -0.61
C ASN A 79 -8.15 8.02 0.40
N GLU A 80 -7.07 7.51 0.98
CA GLU A 80 -6.27 8.21 1.98
C GLU A 80 -5.41 9.35 1.41
N PHE A 81 -5.31 9.42 0.09
CA PHE A 81 -4.50 10.43 -0.60
C PHE A 81 -5.26 11.74 -0.84
N GLY A 82 -6.59 11.75 -0.68
CA GLY A 82 -7.42 12.86 -1.07
C GLY A 82 -7.32 13.20 -2.57
N TRP A 83 -6.83 12.26 -3.36
CA TRP A 83 -6.58 12.42 -4.78
C TRP A 83 -7.81 12.12 -5.62
N SER A 84 -7.98 12.89 -6.70
CA SER A 84 -9.07 12.70 -7.64
C SER A 84 -8.57 13.00 -9.05
N ASN A 85 -8.64 12.00 -9.94
CA ASN A 85 -8.22 12.14 -11.32
C ASN A 85 -9.17 11.38 -12.24
N PRO A 86 -9.99 12.07 -13.07
CA PRO A 86 -10.94 11.42 -13.96
C PRO A 86 -10.31 10.52 -15.04
N GLU A 87 -9.10 10.82 -15.49
CA GLU A 87 -8.38 9.98 -16.45
C GLU A 87 -7.97 8.66 -15.79
N PHE A 88 -7.47 8.71 -14.54
CA PHE A 88 -7.18 7.51 -13.77
C PHE A 88 -8.43 6.67 -13.52
N ASP A 89 -9.54 7.30 -13.15
CA ASP A 89 -10.80 6.58 -12.91
C ASP A 89 -11.31 5.86 -14.15
N ALA A 90 -11.15 6.48 -15.35
CA ALA A 90 -11.49 5.86 -16.62
C ALA A 90 -10.58 4.66 -16.94
N LEU A 91 -9.26 4.81 -16.77
CA LEU A 91 -8.28 3.72 -16.94
C LEU A 91 -8.56 2.56 -16.00
N LEU A 92 -8.85 2.85 -14.74
CA LEU A 92 -9.19 1.85 -13.74
C LEU A 92 -10.47 1.09 -14.09
N THR A 93 -11.49 1.80 -14.54
CA THR A 93 -12.77 1.20 -14.97
C THR A 93 -12.56 0.25 -16.15
N GLU A 94 -11.76 0.65 -17.14
CA GLU A 94 -11.40 -0.23 -18.26
C GLU A 94 -10.58 -1.43 -17.77
N ALA A 95 -9.55 -1.22 -16.94
CA ALA A 95 -8.70 -2.29 -16.42
C ALA A 95 -9.45 -3.34 -15.60
N LEU A 96 -10.50 -2.95 -14.87
CA LEU A 96 -11.38 -3.85 -14.14
C LEU A 96 -12.25 -4.72 -15.06
N SER A 97 -12.59 -4.23 -16.25
CA SER A 97 -13.43 -4.95 -17.21
C SER A 97 -12.67 -5.92 -18.12
N VAL A 98 -11.34 -5.82 -18.17
CA VAL A 98 -10.49 -6.58 -19.10
C VAL A 98 -9.99 -7.87 -18.47
N ALA A 99 -10.29 -9.01 -19.10
CA ALA A 99 -9.76 -10.31 -18.71
C ALA A 99 -8.32 -10.55 -19.22
N ASP A 100 -7.99 -10.00 -20.39
CA ASP A 100 -6.65 -10.13 -20.99
C ASP A 100 -5.58 -9.48 -20.12
N VAL A 101 -4.56 -10.27 -19.78
CA VAL A 101 -3.51 -9.85 -18.84
C VAL A 101 -2.63 -8.76 -19.42
N GLU A 102 -2.26 -8.85 -20.70
CA GLU A 102 -1.35 -7.89 -21.33
C GLU A 102 -2.05 -6.54 -21.55
N LYS A 103 -3.30 -6.59 -21.98
CA LYS A 103 -4.11 -5.36 -22.09
C LYS A 103 -4.28 -4.68 -20.72
N ARG A 104 -4.58 -5.45 -19.68
CA ARG A 104 -4.68 -4.91 -18.31
C ARG A 104 -3.35 -4.32 -17.85
N ARG A 105 -2.23 -4.99 -18.10
CA ARG A 105 -0.88 -4.50 -17.77
C ARG A 105 -0.59 -3.16 -18.44
N ALA A 106 -0.93 -3.02 -19.71
CA ALA A 106 -0.75 -1.76 -20.45
C ALA A 106 -1.60 -0.61 -19.88
N LEU A 107 -2.83 -0.89 -19.44
CA LEU A 107 -3.69 0.11 -18.78
C LEU A 107 -3.12 0.50 -17.40
N MET A 108 -2.68 -0.49 -16.63
CA MET A 108 -2.07 -0.22 -15.31
C MET A 108 -0.78 0.60 -15.44
N ALA A 109 0.07 0.33 -16.41
CA ALA A 109 1.28 1.13 -16.63
C ALA A 109 0.97 2.62 -16.88
N LYS A 110 -0.12 2.94 -17.57
CA LYS A 110 -0.58 4.33 -17.74
C LYS A 110 -1.06 4.93 -16.42
N GLY A 111 -1.85 4.18 -15.64
CA GLY A 111 -2.32 4.63 -14.33
C GLY A 111 -1.17 4.83 -13.34
N GLU A 112 -0.16 3.95 -13.33
CA GLU A 112 1.05 4.11 -12.53
C GLU A 112 1.81 5.38 -12.89
N ALA A 113 1.92 5.70 -14.17
CA ALA A 113 2.53 6.94 -14.62
C ALA A 113 1.79 8.19 -14.12
N LEU A 114 0.45 8.19 -14.09
CA LEU A 114 -0.33 9.28 -13.50
C LEU A 114 -0.05 9.44 -12.01
N ILE A 115 -0.12 8.34 -11.25
CA ILE A 115 0.18 8.33 -9.80
C ILE A 115 1.58 8.88 -9.51
N GLN A 116 2.57 8.44 -10.29
CA GLN A 116 3.96 8.87 -10.14
C GLN A 116 4.16 10.34 -10.50
N ASN A 117 3.62 10.77 -11.64
CA ASN A 117 3.79 12.13 -12.15
C ASN A 117 3.11 13.17 -11.25
N GLU A 118 2.00 12.83 -10.63
CA GLU A 118 1.28 13.70 -9.71
C GLU A 118 1.77 13.59 -8.25
N GLY A 119 2.72 12.69 -7.98
CA GLY A 119 3.32 12.54 -6.64
C GLY A 119 2.32 12.06 -5.58
N VAL A 120 1.35 11.24 -5.96
CA VAL A 120 0.24 10.81 -5.09
C VAL A 120 0.73 10.02 -3.88
N THR A 121 1.76 9.19 -4.07
CA THR A 121 2.31 8.33 -3.01
C THR A 121 3.81 8.14 -3.14
N ILE A 122 4.45 7.89 -2.01
CA ILE A 122 5.82 7.38 -1.94
C ILE A 122 5.73 5.89 -1.63
N GLN A 123 6.10 5.03 -2.60
CA GLN A 123 6.13 3.58 -2.45
C GLN A 123 7.58 3.13 -2.22
N PRO A 124 8.06 2.99 -0.97
CA PRO A 124 9.47 2.72 -0.71
C PRO A 124 9.88 1.30 -1.10
N TYR A 125 9.03 0.31 -0.89
CA TYR A 125 9.31 -1.09 -1.22
C TYR A 125 8.07 -1.98 -1.14
N TRP A 126 8.19 -3.20 -1.67
CA TRP A 126 7.26 -4.31 -1.49
C TRP A 126 7.79 -5.23 -0.40
N ARG A 127 7.04 -5.37 0.67
CA ARG A 127 7.45 -6.22 1.79
C ARG A 127 7.26 -7.70 1.46
N SER A 128 8.31 -8.50 1.68
CA SER A 128 8.20 -9.95 1.63
C SER A 128 7.33 -10.48 2.78
N LEU A 129 6.49 -11.45 2.48
CA LEU A 129 5.74 -12.22 3.45
C LEU A 129 6.43 -13.56 3.64
N TYR A 130 6.56 -13.97 4.89
CA TYR A 130 7.21 -15.24 5.25
C TYR A 130 6.20 -16.15 5.93
N ASN A 131 6.28 -17.44 5.59
CA ASN A 131 5.56 -18.50 6.27
C ASN A 131 6.56 -19.47 6.87
N HIS A 132 6.41 -19.78 8.15
CA HIS A 132 7.27 -20.71 8.87
C HIS A 132 6.44 -21.95 9.19
N THR A 133 6.88 -23.10 8.71
CA THR A 133 6.25 -24.38 8.98
C THR A 133 7.25 -25.33 9.61
N ARG A 134 6.74 -26.27 10.41
CA ARG A 134 7.56 -27.38 10.89
C ARG A 134 7.94 -28.27 9.71
N GLU A 135 9.16 -28.80 9.75
CA GLU A 135 9.63 -29.78 8.77
C GLU A 135 8.63 -30.94 8.64
N GLY A 136 8.38 -31.37 7.41
CA GLY A 136 7.38 -32.40 7.09
C GLY A 136 5.95 -31.88 6.90
N LEU A 137 5.61 -30.65 7.26
CA LEU A 137 4.31 -30.09 6.95
C LEU A 137 4.29 -29.55 5.53
N VAL A 138 3.43 -30.13 4.68
CA VAL A 138 3.21 -29.68 3.28
C VAL A 138 1.81 -29.07 3.13
N GLY A 139 1.60 -28.28 2.07
CA GLY A 139 0.31 -27.65 1.78
C GLY A 139 -0.05 -26.43 2.64
N ALA A 140 0.87 -25.98 3.50
CA ALA A 140 0.69 -24.80 4.37
C ALA A 140 1.29 -23.52 3.77
N GLY A 141 1.50 -23.48 2.45
CA GLY A 141 2.04 -22.30 1.76
C GLY A 141 1.12 -21.08 1.85
N HIS A 142 1.72 -19.91 1.64
CA HIS A 142 0.96 -18.65 1.61
C HIS A 142 -0.06 -18.65 0.45
N HIS A 143 -1.31 -18.34 0.76
CA HIS A 143 -2.35 -18.13 -0.24
C HIS A 143 -2.54 -16.64 -0.52
N ILE A 144 -2.67 -16.26 -1.77
CA ILE A 144 -2.77 -14.86 -2.20
C ILE A 144 -3.99 -14.13 -1.60
N GLY A 145 -5.05 -14.86 -1.26
CA GLY A 145 -6.24 -14.35 -0.57
C GLY A 145 -6.13 -14.36 0.96
N PHE A 146 -4.94 -14.65 1.54
CA PHE A 146 -4.73 -14.82 2.99
C PHE A 146 -5.58 -15.92 3.63
N GLU A 147 -6.00 -16.89 2.85
CA GLU A 147 -6.79 -18.02 3.32
C GLU A 147 -5.89 -19.17 3.78
N TYR A 148 -6.36 -19.90 4.77
CA TYR A 148 -5.79 -21.19 5.18
C TYR A 148 -6.66 -22.32 4.65
N HIS A 149 -6.04 -23.28 3.99
CA HIS A 149 -6.72 -24.47 3.47
C HIS A 149 -6.29 -25.72 4.24
N PRO A 150 -6.82 -25.98 5.45
CA PRO A 150 -6.38 -27.14 6.27
C PRO A 150 -6.55 -28.47 5.56
N ALA A 151 -7.55 -28.59 4.67
CA ALA A 151 -7.78 -29.79 3.86
C ALA A 151 -6.64 -30.11 2.86
N ARG A 152 -5.73 -29.16 2.60
CA ARG A 152 -4.56 -29.32 1.74
C ARG A 152 -3.28 -29.60 2.51
N MET A 153 -3.34 -29.50 3.86
CA MET A 153 -2.18 -29.70 4.71
C MET A 153 -2.03 -31.19 5.02
N ALA A 154 -0.81 -31.67 4.97
CA ALA A 154 -0.46 -33.04 5.32
C ALA A 154 0.95 -33.11 5.92
N TRP A 155 1.22 -34.16 6.66
CA TRP A 155 2.57 -34.50 7.10
C TRP A 155 3.16 -35.49 6.10
N THR A 156 4.38 -35.23 5.68
CA THR A 156 5.22 -36.21 4.96
C THR A 156 5.99 -37.01 5.99
N SER A 157 5.97 -38.32 5.84
CA SER A 157 6.77 -39.25 6.61
C SER A 157 8.26 -39.16 6.24
#